data_771135a4c2cfbf231cf39829effd70e3
#
_entry.id   771135a4c2cfbf231cf39829effd70e3
#
_cell.length_a   1.000
_cell.length_b   1.000
_cell.length_c   1.000
_cell.angle_alpha   90.00
_cell.angle_beta   90.00
_cell.angle_gamma   90.00
#
_symmetry.space_group_name_H-M   'P 1'
#
loop_
_entity.id
_entity.type
_entity.pdbx_description
1 polymer ?
#
loop_
_entity_poly.entity_id
_entity_poly.type
_entity_poly.pdbx_seq_one_letter_code
_entity_poly.pdbx_strand_id
1 'polypeptide(L)'
;MNIFAIESSSKKCSIAIHSNNGVHESFDGIDNDSATSLPIMTEKILATLSLEFSDLDAIAISMGPGSFTGLRVGLSYAKGLSLALDIPIIPISTFDLLLTPNIKHIEDEVVSVLIHSHGTTVYQSRYIFKNKTYVLENDPSSISI
;
A
#
# COMPACT_ATOMS: atom_id res chain seq x y z
N MET A 1 0.67 19.53 -0.14
CA MET A 1 0.67 18.33 -1.00
C MET A 1 -0.18 17.27 -0.31
N ASN A 2 -1.19 16.77 -1.00
CA ASN A 2 -2.12 15.76 -0.52
C ASN A 2 -1.93 14.47 -1.31
N ILE A 3 -1.42 13.41 -0.67
CA ILE A 3 -1.20 12.11 -1.29
C ILE A 3 -2.30 11.16 -0.81
N PHE A 4 -3.05 10.61 -1.75
CA PHE A 4 -4.03 9.58 -1.47
C PHE A 4 -3.37 8.20 -1.59
N ALA A 5 -3.37 7.41 -0.53
CA ALA A 5 -2.78 6.08 -0.49
C ALA A 5 -3.84 5.00 -0.46
N ILE A 6 -3.62 3.92 -1.22
CA ILE A 6 -4.50 2.74 -1.29
C ILE A 6 -3.67 1.50 -0.98
N GLU A 7 -4.10 0.73 0.03
CA GLU A 7 -3.54 -0.59 0.35
C GLU A 7 -4.62 -1.66 0.17
N SER A 8 -4.43 -2.51 -0.81
CA SER A 8 -5.37 -3.57 -1.18
C SER A 8 -4.71 -4.93 -1.43
N SER A 9 -3.45 -5.08 -0.99
CA SER A 9 -2.67 -6.31 -1.18
C SER A 9 -3.07 -7.43 -0.23
N SER A 10 -3.88 -7.16 0.78
CA SER A 10 -4.35 -8.12 1.77
C SER A 10 -5.87 -8.35 1.67
N LYS A 11 -6.44 -9.12 2.61
CA LYS A 11 -7.90 -9.30 2.71
C LYS A 11 -8.64 -8.05 3.15
N LYS A 12 -7.95 -7.12 3.81
CA LYS A 12 -8.50 -5.84 4.23
C LYS A 12 -8.02 -4.77 3.28
N CYS A 13 -8.95 -3.94 2.84
CA CYS A 13 -8.60 -2.74 2.10
C CYS A 13 -8.49 -1.56 3.07
N SER A 14 -7.50 -0.72 2.89
CA SER A 14 -7.37 0.54 3.61
C SER A 14 -6.98 1.67 2.68
N ILE A 15 -7.33 2.87 3.09
CA ILE A 15 -6.94 4.10 2.43
C ILE A 15 -6.40 5.08 3.45
N ALA A 16 -5.54 5.97 3.00
CA ALA A 16 -5.07 7.09 3.81
C ALA A 16 -4.90 8.35 2.96
N ILE A 17 -5.00 9.51 3.60
CA ILE A 17 -4.60 10.79 3.01
C ILE A 17 -3.49 11.37 3.87
N HIS A 18 -2.33 11.57 3.26
CA HIS A 18 -1.24 12.35 3.83
C HIS A 18 -1.38 13.80 3.36
N SER A 19 -1.45 14.72 4.30
CA SER A 19 -1.55 16.17 4.04
C SER A 19 -0.61 16.95 4.96
N ASN A 20 -0.61 18.27 4.86
CA ASN A 20 0.12 19.13 5.80
C ASN A 20 -0.36 18.98 7.26
N ASN A 21 -1.58 18.48 7.46
CA ASN A 21 -2.18 18.24 8.78
C ASN A 21 -1.91 16.84 9.34
N GLY A 22 -1.08 16.04 8.67
CA GLY A 22 -0.74 14.68 9.08
C GLY A 22 -1.36 13.61 8.19
N VAL A 23 -1.43 12.39 8.72
CA VAL A 23 -1.98 11.21 8.03
C VAL A 23 -3.33 10.86 8.65
N HIS A 24 -4.33 10.69 7.80
CA HIS A 24 -5.66 10.23 8.17
C HIS A 24 -5.95 8.92 7.45
N GLU A 25 -6.40 7.92 8.20
CA GLU A 25 -6.60 6.55 7.70
C GLU A 25 -8.06 6.13 7.81
N SER A 26 -8.49 5.27 6.90
CA SER A 26 -9.78 4.59 6.93
C SER A 26 -9.62 3.13 6.51
N PHE A 27 -10.29 2.23 7.21
CA PHE A 27 -10.21 0.80 6.98
C PHE A 27 -11.57 0.25 6.57
N ASP A 28 -11.55 -0.71 5.65
CA ASP A 28 -12.70 -1.51 5.32
C ASP A 28 -12.98 -2.56 6.41
N GLY A 29 -14.27 -2.89 6.62
CA GLY A 29 -14.66 -4.01 7.47
C GLY A 29 -14.24 -5.36 6.85
N ILE A 30 -14.12 -6.40 7.69
CA ILE A 30 -13.54 -7.70 7.32
C ILE A 30 -14.32 -8.42 6.19
N ASP A 31 -15.60 -8.08 5.96
CA ASP A 31 -16.50 -8.76 5.04
C ASP A 31 -16.96 -7.91 3.85
N ASN A 32 -16.35 -6.77 3.61
CA ASN A 32 -16.75 -5.88 2.53
C ASN A 32 -15.95 -6.14 1.22
N ASP A 33 -16.64 -6.04 0.10
CA ASP A 33 -16.03 -6.04 -1.21
C ASP A 33 -15.26 -4.72 -1.45
N SER A 34 -13.95 -4.80 -1.58
CA SER A 34 -13.09 -3.63 -1.80
C SER A 34 -13.51 -2.79 -3.01
N ALA A 35 -14.11 -3.40 -4.04
CA ALA A 35 -14.59 -2.67 -5.21
C ALA A 35 -15.74 -1.72 -4.88
N THR A 36 -16.59 -2.11 -3.94
CA THR A 36 -17.71 -1.28 -3.48
C THR A 36 -17.29 -0.31 -2.38
N SER A 37 -16.37 -0.73 -1.50
CA SER A 37 -15.99 0.07 -0.33
C SER A 37 -15.01 1.20 -0.66
N LEU A 38 -14.08 1.02 -1.59
CA LEU A 38 -13.07 2.03 -1.94
C LEU A 38 -13.68 3.40 -2.29
N PRO A 39 -14.66 3.52 -3.21
CA PRO A 39 -15.26 4.82 -3.52
C PRO A 39 -15.91 5.47 -2.30
N ILE A 40 -16.66 4.67 -1.51
CA ILE A 40 -17.38 5.16 -0.32
C ILE A 40 -16.40 5.65 0.74
N MET A 41 -15.32 4.89 0.99
CA MET A 41 -14.28 5.28 1.94
C MET A 41 -13.58 6.57 1.49
N THR A 42 -13.29 6.68 0.19
CA THR A 42 -12.64 7.87 -0.39
C THR A 42 -13.49 9.13 -0.20
N GLU A 43 -14.78 9.07 -0.54
CA GLU A 43 -15.70 10.19 -0.34
C GLU A 43 -15.77 10.59 1.15
N LYS A 44 -15.89 9.62 2.04
CA LYS A 44 -15.97 9.87 3.49
C LYS A 44 -14.70 10.52 4.06
N ILE A 45 -13.51 10.03 3.68
CA ILE A 45 -12.25 10.58 4.20
C ILE A 45 -12.02 12.00 3.67
N LEU A 46 -12.31 12.26 2.40
CA LEU A 46 -12.23 13.59 1.80
C LEU A 46 -13.18 14.56 2.50
N ALA A 47 -14.45 14.18 2.69
CA ALA A 47 -15.44 14.99 3.40
C ALA A 47 -15.00 15.30 4.85
N THR A 48 -14.44 14.31 5.57
CA THR A 48 -13.94 14.51 6.94
C THR A 48 -12.82 15.54 7.00
N LEU A 49 -11.99 15.60 5.97
CA LEU A 49 -10.86 16.53 5.86
C LEU A 49 -11.22 17.85 5.20
N SER A 50 -12.47 18.03 4.77
CA SER A 50 -12.93 19.18 3.96
C SER A 50 -12.09 19.33 2.67
N LEU A 51 -11.75 18.21 2.03
CA LEU A 51 -11.04 18.14 0.76
C LEU A 51 -11.99 17.65 -0.34
N GLU A 52 -11.70 18.06 -1.56
CA GLU A 52 -12.31 17.54 -2.78
C GLU A 52 -11.32 16.64 -3.55
N PHE A 53 -11.79 15.87 -4.52
CA PHE A 53 -10.92 15.06 -5.37
C PHE A 53 -9.86 15.89 -6.10
N SER A 54 -10.20 17.09 -6.50
CA SER A 54 -9.31 18.06 -7.16
C SER A 54 -8.15 18.55 -6.28
N ASP A 55 -8.23 18.36 -4.95
CA ASP A 55 -7.17 18.73 -4.01
C ASP A 55 -6.07 17.67 -3.89
N LEU A 56 -6.24 16.52 -4.52
CA LEU A 56 -5.25 15.44 -4.51
C LEU A 56 -4.14 15.70 -5.52
N ASP A 57 -2.89 15.53 -5.09
CA ASP A 57 -1.69 15.77 -5.91
C ASP A 57 -1.09 14.47 -6.49
N ALA A 58 -1.29 13.32 -5.83
CA ALA A 58 -0.77 12.02 -6.26
C ALA A 58 -1.55 10.88 -5.60
N ILE A 59 -1.45 9.68 -6.19
CA ILE A 59 -2.00 8.44 -5.64
C ILE A 59 -0.87 7.45 -5.38
N ALA A 60 -0.66 7.05 -4.13
CA ALA A 60 0.23 5.96 -3.76
C ALA A 60 -0.54 4.63 -3.72
N ILE A 61 0.03 3.54 -4.25
CA ILE A 61 -0.65 2.25 -4.28
C ILE A 61 0.30 1.07 -4.10
N SER A 62 -0.12 0.09 -3.31
CA SER A 62 0.57 -1.21 -3.22
C SER A 62 0.50 -1.97 -4.54
N MET A 63 1.68 -2.38 -5.04
CA MET A 63 1.82 -3.12 -6.30
C MET A 63 1.97 -4.62 -6.12
N GLY A 64 1.94 -5.07 -4.88
CA GLY A 64 2.16 -6.47 -4.55
C GLY A 64 3.60 -6.79 -4.11
N PRO A 65 3.85 -8.07 -3.82
CA PRO A 65 2.94 -9.20 -3.92
C PRO A 65 1.78 -9.15 -2.91
N GLY A 66 0.71 -9.92 -3.18
CA GLY A 66 -0.45 -9.98 -2.30
C GLY A 66 -1.69 -10.55 -2.97
N SER A 67 -2.85 -10.21 -2.46
CA SER A 67 -4.16 -10.62 -2.99
C SER A 67 -4.33 -10.22 -4.45
N PHE A 68 -4.45 -11.21 -5.34
CA PHE A 68 -4.60 -10.98 -6.77
C PHE A 68 -5.82 -10.12 -7.13
N THR A 69 -6.95 -10.42 -6.51
CA THR A 69 -8.19 -9.64 -6.72
C THR A 69 -8.07 -8.25 -6.12
N GLY A 70 -7.59 -8.16 -4.87
CA GLY A 70 -7.43 -6.89 -4.18
C GLY A 70 -6.52 -5.91 -4.92
N LEU A 71 -5.33 -6.38 -5.34
CA LEU A 71 -4.39 -5.57 -6.13
C LEU A 71 -5.00 -5.04 -7.43
N ARG A 72 -5.79 -5.86 -8.14
CA ARG A 72 -6.46 -5.43 -9.37
C ARG A 72 -7.54 -4.39 -9.12
N VAL A 73 -8.34 -4.59 -8.07
CA VAL A 73 -9.39 -3.63 -7.68
C VAL A 73 -8.75 -2.29 -7.32
N GLY A 74 -7.76 -2.29 -6.41
CA GLY A 74 -7.07 -1.07 -6.02
C GLY A 74 -6.39 -0.36 -7.19
N LEU A 75 -5.67 -1.10 -8.04
CA LEU A 75 -5.00 -0.52 -9.20
C LEU A 75 -5.98 0.03 -10.24
N SER A 76 -7.11 -0.64 -10.47
CA SER A 76 -8.14 -0.14 -11.40
C SER A 76 -8.75 1.16 -10.89
N TYR A 77 -9.03 1.24 -9.58
CA TYR A 77 -9.54 2.45 -8.94
C TYR A 77 -8.52 3.59 -9.00
N ALA A 78 -7.26 3.31 -8.64
CA ALA A 78 -6.17 4.29 -8.72
C ALA A 78 -5.96 4.84 -10.14
N LYS A 79 -5.99 3.96 -11.16
CA LYS A 79 -5.87 4.38 -12.56
C LYS A 79 -7.05 5.23 -13.03
N GLY A 80 -8.28 4.87 -12.61
CA GLY A 80 -9.46 5.66 -12.91
C GLY A 80 -9.37 7.08 -12.33
N LEU A 81 -8.98 7.22 -11.06
CA LEU A 81 -8.78 8.51 -10.43
C LEU A 81 -7.62 9.29 -11.06
N SER A 82 -6.48 8.65 -11.28
CA SER A 82 -5.30 9.28 -11.91
C SER A 82 -5.64 9.87 -13.28
N LEU A 83 -6.39 9.14 -14.10
CA LEU A 83 -6.83 9.61 -15.42
C LEU A 83 -7.83 10.77 -15.30
N ALA A 84 -8.79 10.69 -14.37
CA ALA A 84 -9.81 11.70 -14.21
C ALA A 84 -9.27 13.02 -13.65
N LEU A 85 -8.24 12.96 -12.79
CA LEU A 85 -7.67 14.10 -12.07
C LEU A 85 -6.36 14.60 -12.69
N ASP A 86 -5.82 13.90 -13.67
CA ASP A 86 -4.51 14.15 -14.29
C ASP A 86 -3.36 14.22 -13.27
N ILE A 87 -3.34 13.26 -12.31
CA ILE A 87 -2.33 13.18 -11.24
C ILE A 87 -1.55 11.87 -11.31
N PRO A 88 -0.27 11.85 -10.89
CA PRO A 88 0.59 10.67 -10.99
C PRO A 88 0.21 9.57 -10.01
N ILE A 89 0.51 8.31 -10.41
CA ILE A 89 0.50 7.13 -9.53
C ILE A 89 1.91 6.85 -9.04
N ILE A 90 2.06 6.63 -7.73
CA ILE A 90 3.30 6.23 -7.08
C ILE A 90 3.18 4.75 -6.70
N PRO A 91 3.84 3.84 -7.44
CA PRO A 91 3.81 2.41 -7.11
C PRO A 91 4.72 2.11 -5.93
N ILE A 92 4.23 1.33 -4.95
CA ILE A 92 4.99 0.93 -3.76
C ILE A 92 4.94 -0.59 -3.62
N SER A 93 6.09 -1.22 -3.43
CA SER A 93 6.16 -2.65 -3.16
C SER A 93 5.50 -2.99 -1.83
N THR A 94 4.70 -4.07 -1.78
CA THR A 94 4.13 -4.54 -0.51
C THR A 94 5.22 -4.97 0.48
N PHE A 95 6.36 -5.44 -0.01
CA PHE A 95 7.51 -5.73 0.85
C PHE A 95 8.03 -4.47 1.55
N ASP A 96 8.15 -3.34 0.83
CA ASP A 96 8.62 -2.08 1.38
C ASP A 96 7.64 -1.51 2.41
N LEU A 97 6.33 -1.67 2.18
CA LEU A 97 5.29 -1.28 3.13
C LEU A 97 5.40 -2.04 4.46
N LEU A 98 5.73 -3.34 4.42
CA LEU A 98 5.87 -4.17 5.61
C LEU A 98 7.20 -3.94 6.34
N LEU A 99 8.22 -3.45 5.63
CA LEU A 99 9.56 -3.24 6.17
C LEU A 99 9.64 -2.05 7.14
N THR A 100 8.86 -1.00 6.89
CA THR A 100 9.08 0.31 7.53
C THR A 100 8.51 0.51 8.94
N PRO A 101 7.36 -0.05 9.37
CA PRO A 101 6.72 0.47 10.59
C PRO A 101 7.23 -0.10 11.92
N ASN A 102 7.83 -1.30 11.96
CA ASN A 102 7.96 -2.06 13.21
C ASN A 102 9.34 -2.70 13.44
N ILE A 103 10.35 -2.35 12.67
CA ILE A 103 11.65 -3.01 12.73
C ILE A 103 12.66 -2.12 13.43
N LYS A 104 13.36 -2.66 14.42
CA LYS A 104 14.54 -1.99 15.00
C LYS A 104 15.61 -1.90 13.91
N HIS A 105 16.05 -0.70 13.61
CA HIS A 105 17.11 -0.45 12.64
C HIS A 105 18.47 -0.79 13.26
N ILE A 106 18.96 -1.99 12.99
CA ILE A 106 20.29 -2.44 13.45
C ILE A 106 21.18 -2.51 12.21
N GLU A 107 22.31 -1.79 12.25
CA GLU A 107 23.24 -1.74 11.13
C GLU A 107 23.76 -3.15 10.80
N ASP A 108 23.82 -3.47 9.50
CA ASP A 108 24.19 -4.76 8.92
C ASP A 108 23.25 -5.94 9.26
N GLU A 109 22.13 -5.70 9.92
CA GLU A 109 21.12 -6.75 10.16
C GLU A 109 20.34 -7.06 8.87
N VAL A 110 20.15 -8.36 8.62
CA VAL A 110 19.33 -8.85 7.51
C VAL A 110 17.90 -9.08 8.00
N VAL A 111 16.96 -8.45 7.30
CA VAL A 111 15.53 -8.59 7.55
C VAL A 111 14.90 -9.34 6.40
N SER A 112 14.15 -10.41 6.70
CA SER A 112 13.35 -11.13 5.72
C SER A 112 11.88 -10.74 5.86
N VAL A 113 11.30 -10.23 4.79
CA VAL A 113 9.86 -9.95 4.70
C VAL A 113 9.20 -11.12 3.98
N LEU A 114 8.19 -11.71 4.62
CA LEU A 114 7.45 -12.86 4.11
C LEU A 114 5.98 -12.50 3.93
N ILE A 115 5.43 -12.77 2.76
CA ILE A 115 4.03 -12.53 2.43
C ILE A 115 3.40 -13.86 2.01
N HIS A 116 2.41 -14.35 2.76
CA HIS A 116 1.71 -15.58 2.43
C HIS A 116 0.97 -15.45 1.10
N SER A 117 1.19 -16.42 0.21
CA SER A 117 0.51 -16.52 -1.09
C SER A 117 -0.67 -17.50 -0.99
N HIS A 118 -0.42 -18.79 -1.14
CA HIS A 118 -1.43 -19.85 -1.05
C HIS A 118 -0.79 -21.16 -0.60
N GLY A 119 -1.54 -22.01 0.10
CA GLY A 119 -1.03 -23.27 0.62
C GLY A 119 0.22 -23.06 1.49
N THR A 120 1.32 -23.68 1.12
CA THR A 120 2.65 -23.54 1.77
C THR A 120 3.55 -22.52 1.08
N THR A 121 3.06 -21.81 0.06
CA THR A 121 3.87 -20.86 -0.71
C THR A 121 3.85 -19.48 -0.08
N VAL A 122 5.03 -18.90 0.09
CA VAL A 122 5.22 -17.51 0.52
C VAL A 122 6.09 -16.77 -0.48
N TYR A 123 5.82 -15.48 -0.65
CA TYR A 123 6.74 -14.55 -1.30
C TYR A 123 7.73 -14.05 -0.26
N GLN A 124 9.01 -14.01 -0.62
CA GLN A 124 10.09 -13.53 0.24
C GLN A 124 10.88 -12.44 -0.45
N SER A 125 11.26 -11.43 0.33
CA SER A 125 12.29 -10.47 -0.01
C SER A 125 13.21 -10.27 1.19
N ARG A 126 14.51 -10.09 0.95
CA ARG A 126 15.51 -9.88 2.00
C ARG A 126 16.14 -8.51 1.83
N TYR A 127 16.30 -7.84 2.94
CA TYR A 127 16.86 -6.50 3.02
C TYR A 127 17.97 -6.47 4.06
N ILE A 128 18.96 -5.64 3.83
CA ILE A 128 19.98 -5.33 4.81
C ILE A 128 19.89 -3.85 5.17
N PHE A 129 19.95 -3.52 6.46
CA PHE A 129 19.95 -2.14 6.91
C PHE A 129 21.36 -1.56 6.84
N LYS A 130 21.60 -0.58 5.98
CA LYS A 130 22.89 0.08 5.78
C LYS A 130 22.71 1.58 5.56
N ASN A 131 23.58 2.38 6.19
CA ASN A 131 23.57 3.83 6.03
C ASN A 131 22.19 4.46 6.27
N LYS A 132 21.47 4.01 7.31
CA LYS A 132 20.13 4.47 7.70
C LYS A 132 19.03 4.16 6.67
N THR A 133 19.24 3.21 5.78
CA THR A 133 18.24 2.77 4.79
C THR A 133 18.25 1.26 4.64
N TYR A 134 17.14 0.71 4.17
CA TYR A 134 17.06 -0.69 3.77
C TYR A 134 17.47 -0.83 2.30
N VAL A 135 18.41 -1.72 2.05
CA VAL A 135 18.88 -2.06 0.71
C VAL A 135 18.45 -3.48 0.40
N LEU A 136 17.86 -3.70 -0.76
CA LEU A 136 17.49 -5.02 -1.23
C LEU A 136 18.75 -5.89 -1.36
N GLU A 137 18.76 -7.06 -0.69
CA GLU A 137 19.90 -7.98 -0.72
C GLU A 137 19.80 -8.93 -1.93
N ASN A 138 18.59 -9.36 -2.27
CA ASN A 138 18.32 -10.22 -3.42
C ASN A 138 16.93 -9.93 -3.99
N ASP A 139 16.74 -10.29 -5.26
CA ASP A 139 15.44 -10.16 -5.91
C ASP A 139 14.36 -10.96 -5.18
N PRO A 140 13.12 -10.44 -5.14
CA PRO A 140 11.99 -11.15 -4.56
C PRO A 140 11.79 -12.54 -5.20
N SER A 141 11.49 -13.53 -4.37
CA SER A 141 11.30 -14.91 -4.80
C SER A 141 10.08 -15.54 -4.13
N SER A 142 9.60 -16.66 -4.66
CA SER A 142 8.62 -17.51 -4.00
C SER A 142 9.30 -18.75 -3.46
N ILE A 143 8.99 -19.11 -2.22
CA ILE A 143 9.50 -20.29 -1.54
C ILE A 143 8.35 -21.13 -0.98
N SER A 144 8.56 -22.43 -0.81
CA SER A 144 7.63 -23.34 -0.12
C SER A 144 8.12 -23.56 1.31
N ILE A 145 7.25 -23.44 2.28
CA ILE A 145 7.50 -23.67 3.71
C ILE A 145 6.72 -24.87 4.21
#